data_2624594faf4b4f473983b4086176c2da
#
_entry.id   2624594faf4b4f473983b4086176c2da
#
_cell.length_a   1.000
_cell.length_b   1.000
_cell.length_c   1.000
_cell.angle_alpha   90.00
_cell.angle_beta   90.00
_cell.angle_gamma   90.00
#
_symmetry.space_group_name_H-M   'P 1'
#
loop_
_entity.id
_entity.type
_entity.pdbx_description
1 polymer ?
#
loop_
_entity_poly.entity_id
_entity_poly.type
_entity_poly.pdbx_seq_one_letter_code
_entity_poly.pdbx_strand_id
1 'polypeptide(L)'
;MEFLLADYITSIFIFFGAVLYSSVGHGGASSYIAIMSLMGSPVSEIKPIGLVLNIIVSSVGSYRFIKNKLFSLKVFLPLVIGSVPAAFLGGYIELSSEVYRPLVGVVLLFAGFQFLFNIFDNLKIKSIKKCNSYVAILVGITIGLLSGLTGTGGG
;
A
#
# COMPACT_ATOMS: atom_id res chain seq x y z
N MET A 1 13.17 5.58 29.67
CA MET A 1 13.57 6.77 28.90
C MET A 1 14.12 6.43 27.50
N GLU A 2 14.68 5.24 27.28
CA GLU A 2 15.14 4.79 25.96
C GLU A 2 13.99 4.51 24.98
N PHE A 3 12.86 4.02 25.45
CA PHE A 3 11.65 3.81 24.63
C PHE A 3 11.17 5.09 23.92
N LEU A 4 11.16 6.20 24.62
CA LEU A 4 10.73 7.49 24.09
C LEU A 4 11.61 7.98 22.91
N LEU A 5 12.90 7.73 22.94
CA LEU A 5 13.83 8.20 21.88
C LEU A 5 13.66 7.40 20.58
N ALA A 6 13.48 6.09 20.67
CA ALA A 6 13.22 5.23 19.52
C ALA A 6 11.87 5.58 18.86
N ASP A 7 10.84 5.88 19.66
CA ASP A 7 9.52 6.25 19.17
C ASP A 7 9.54 7.62 18.45
N TYR A 8 10.30 8.59 18.97
CA TYR A 8 10.48 9.88 18.29
C TYR A 8 11.22 9.73 16.96
N ILE A 9 12.28 8.94 16.92
CA ILE A 9 13.04 8.67 15.69
C ILE A 9 12.15 7.97 14.66
N THR A 10 11.40 6.96 15.07
CA THR A 10 10.45 6.25 14.21
C THR A 10 9.38 7.18 13.65
N SER A 11 8.82 8.05 14.49
CA SER A 11 7.82 9.05 14.08
C SER A 11 8.36 10.05 13.05
N ILE A 12 9.60 10.50 13.22
CA ILE A 12 10.28 11.40 12.28
C ILE A 12 10.46 10.70 10.92
N PHE A 13 10.94 9.45 10.90
CA PHE A 13 11.08 8.69 9.66
C PHE A 13 9.75 8.43 8.98
N ILE A 14 8.69 8.10 9.74
CA ILE A 14 7.33 7.93 9.21
C ILE A 14 6.84 9.24 8.58
N PHE A 15 7.09 10.38 9.23
CA PHE A 15 6.72 11.69 8.70
C PHE A 15 7.40 11.97 7.36
N PHE A 16 8.70 11.80 7.25
CA PHE A 16 9.42 11.96 5.99
C PHE A 16 8.96 10.95 4.93
N GLY A 17 8.74 9.69 5.30
CA GLY A 17 8.16 8.68 4.43
C GLY A 17 6.78 9.10 3.90
N ALA A 18 5.91 9.61 4.77
CA ALA A 18 4.60 10.11 4.39
C ALA A 18 4.67 11.26 3.38
N VAL A 19 5.56 12.23 3.61
CA VAL A 19 5.76 13.38 2.71
C VAL A 19 6.26 12.91 1.35
N LEU A 20 7.25 12.04 1.30
CA LEU A 20 7.81 11.51 0.04
C LEU A 20 6.75 10.72 -0.75
N TYR A 21 6.05 9.79 -0.11
CA TYR A 21 5.06 8.96 -0.79
C TYR A 21 3.83 9.74 -1.23
N SER A 22 3.35 10.67 -0.40
CA SER A 22 2.22 11.51 -0.77
C SER A 22 2.54 12.48 -1.91
N SER A 23 3.80 12.91 -2.06
CA SER A 23 4.23 13.74 -3.17
C SER A 23 4.14 13.01 -4.52
N VAL A 24 4.29 11.69 -4.52
CA VAL A 24 4.18 10.82 -5.70
C VAL A 24 2.75 10.29 -5.89
N GLY A 25 1.83 10.62 -4.98
CA GLY A 25 0.43 10.17 -5.04
C GLY A 25 0.17 8.78 -4.49
N HIS A 26 1.10 8.21 -3.73
CA HIS A 26 0.95 6.93 -3.04
C HIS A 26 0.52 7.13 -1.58
N GLY A 27 -0.22 6.15 -1.03
CA GLY A 27 -0.74 6.21 0.34
C GLY A 27 0.31 6.11 1.45
N GLY A 28 1.54 5.67 1.14
CA GLY A 28 2.67 5.65 2.08
C GLY A 28 2.70 4.45 3.03
N ALA A 29 1.72 3.56 3.01
CA ALA A 29 1.67 2.40 3.92
C ALA A 29 2.93 1.53 3.82
N SER A 30 3.47 1.36 2.62
CA SER A 30 4.70 0.60 2.37
C SER A 30 5.89 1.17 3.11
N SER A 31 6.03 2.51 3.16
CA SER A 31 7.11 3.17 3.89
C SER A 31 6.95 3.04 5.40
N TYR A 32 5.73 3.17 5.92
CA TYR A 32 5.47 3.02 7.36
C TYR A 32 5.80 1.61 7.84
N ILE A 33 5.34 0.61 7.10
CA ILE A 33 5.60 -0.80 7.40
C ILE A 33 7.10 -1.10 7.34
N ALA A 34 7.80 -0.59 6.31
CA ALA A 34 9.25 -0.76 6.20
C ALA A 34 9.99 -0.15 7.39
N ILE A 35 9.67 1.10 7.74
CA ILE A 35 10.32 1.82 8.85
C ILE A 35 10.06 1.10 10.17
N MET A 36 8.81 0.76 10.49
CA MET A 36 8.46 0.05 11.72
C MET A 36 9.10 -1.34 11.79
N SER A 37 9.17 -2.07 10.65
CA SER A 37 9.84 -3.37 10.59
C SER A 37 11.34 -3.28 10.85
N LEU A 38 12.01 -2.25 10.31
CA LEU A 38 13.45 -1.98 10.54
C LEU A 38 13.74 -1.55 11.97
N MET A 39 12.82 -0.80 12.59
CA MET A 39 12.94 -0.38 14.00
C MET A 39 12.57 -1.50 14.98
N GLY A 40 12.21 -2.69 14.49
CA GLY A 40 11.93 -3.86 15.32
C GLY A 40 10.56 -3.88 15.98
N SER A 41 9.63 -3.02 15.55
CA SER A 41 8.26 -2.99 16.07
C SER A 41 7.59 -4.37 15.94
N PRO A 42 6.72 -4.76 16.88
CA PRO A 42 6.00 -6.03 16.80
C PRO A 42 5.01 -6.03 15.63
N VAL A 43 4.87 -7.17 14.94
CA VAL A 43 3.99 -7.31 13.76
C VAL A 43 2.52 -6.97 14.09
N SER A 44 2.10 -7.24 15.32
CA SER A 44 0.76 -6.91 15.82
C SER A 44 0.45 -5.41 15.80
N GLU A 45 1.46 -4.55 15.87
CA GLU A 45 1.30 -3.09 15.84
C GLU A 45 1.52 -2.52 14.44
N ILE A 46 2.43 -3.11 13.67
CA ILE A 46 2.78 -2.63 12.32
C ILE A 46 1.55 -2.57 11.41
N LYS A 47 0.77 -3.66 11.35
CA LYS A 47 -0.40 -3.75 10.46
C LYS A 47 -1.47 -2.70 10.79
N PRO A 48 -2.00 -2.61 12.03
CA PRO A 48 -3.07 -1.67 12.34
C PRO A 48 -2.62 -0.20 12.21
N ILE A 49 -1.40 0.13 12.64
CA ILE A 49 -0.87 1.49 12.51
C ILE A 49 -0.72 1.87 11.03
N GLY A 50 -0.13 1.00 10.22
CA GLY A 50 0.03 1.21 8.78
C GLY A 50 -1.32 1.42 8.07
N LEU A 51 -2.34 0.61 8.41
CA LEU A 51 -3.68 0.72 7.84
C LEU A 51 -4.37 2.04 8.22
N VAL A 52 -4.31 2.44 9.49
CA VAL A 52 -4.92 3.70 9.94
C VAL A 52 -4.27 4.90 9.25
N LEU A 53 -2.95 4.96 9.22
CA LEU A 53 -2.24 6.03 8.51
C LEU A 53 -2.57 6.04 7.01
N ASN A 54 -2.66 4.86 6.40
CA ASN A 54 -3.01 4.76 4.98
C ASN A 54 -4.45 5.23 4.69
N ILE A 55 -5.41 4.95 5.56
CA ILE A 55 -6.80 5.46 5.43
C ILE A 55 -6.80 7.00 5.41
N ILE A 56 -6.06 7.63 6.30
CA ILE A 56 -5.99 9.10 6.39
C ILE A 56 -5.41 9.67 5.10
N VAL A 57 -4.25 9.18 4.66
CA VAL A 57 -3.55 9.70 3.48
C VAL A 57 -4.32 9.40 2.19
N SER A 58 -4.86 8.18 2.04
CA SER A 58 -5.62 7.79 0.85
C SER A 58 -6.95 8.53 0.75
N SER A 59 -7.58 8.91 1.87
CA SER A 59 -8.79 9.73 1.88
C SER A 59 -8.53 11.10 1.24
N VAL A 60 -7.42 11.75 1.59
CA VAL A 60 -7.00 13.03 0.99
C VAL A 60 -6.71 12.88 -0.51
N GLY A 61 -6.00 11.81 -0.89
CA GLY A 61 -5.73 11.49 -2.29
C GLY A 61 -7.02 11.26 -3.09
N SER A 62 -7.92 10.42 -2.58
CA SER A 62 -9.21 10.11 -3.21
C SER A 62 -10.07 11.36 -3.43
N TYR A 63 -10.12 12.25 -2.43
CA TYR A 63 -10.82 13.54 -2.56
C TYR A 63 -10.30 14.36 -3.75
N ARG A 64 -8.96 14.44 -3.91
CA ARG A 64 -8.34 15.16 -5.03
C ARG A 64 -8.67 14.53 -6.38
N PHE A 65 -8.63 13.19 -6.49
CA PHE A 65 -8.98 12.47 -7.73
C PHE A 65 -10.44 12.68 -8.12
N ILE A 66 -11.37 12.62 -7.17
CA ILE A 66 -12.80 12.86 -7.41
C ILE A 66 -13.03 14.31 -7.84
N LYS A 67 -12.43 15.28 -7.14
CA LYS A 67 -12.55 16.71 -7.45
C LYS A 67 -12.06 17.04 -8.86
N ASN A 68 -10.98 16.40 -9.31
CA ASN A 68 -10.40 16.60 -10.65
C ASN A 68 -11.08 15.75 -11.75
N LYS A 69 -12.19 15.06 -11.44
CA LYS A 69 -12.95 14.20 -12.39
C LYS A 69 -12.10 13.11 -13.06
N LEU A 70 -11.03 12.68 -12.41
CA LEU A 70 -10.15 11.60 -12.86
C LEU A 70 -10.66 10.20 -12.44
N PHE A 71 -11.75 10.15 -11.70
CA PHE A 71 -12.32 8.93 -11.14
C PHE A 71 -13.30 8.27 -12.13
N SER A 72 -13.08 6.98 -12.44
CA SER A 72 -13.95 6.18 -13.29
C SER A 72 -14.53 5.00 -12.51
N LEU A 73 -15.83 5.07 -12.22
CA LEU A 73 -16.57 3.98 -11.55
C LEU A 73 -16.50 2.65 -12.32
N LYS A 74 -16.48 2.70 -13.64
CA LYS A 74 -16.45 1.50 -14.50
C LYS A 74 -15.18 0.67 -14.32
N VAL A 75 -14.06 1.31 -14.02
CA VAL A 75 -12.78 0.64 -13.76
C VAL A 75 -12.65 0.28 -12.27
N PHE A 76 -13.10 1.17 -11.41
CA PHE A 76 -12.98 1.04 -9.96
C PHE A 76 -13.83 -0.11 -9.40
N LEU A 77 -15.09 -0.23 -9.84
CA LEU A 77 -16.03 -1.19 -9.25
C LEU A 77 -15.58 -2.66 -9.40
N PRO A 78 -15.14 -3.15 -10.57
CA PRO A 78 -14.63 -4.52 -10.69
C PRO A 78 -13.41 -4.79 -9.82
N LEU A 79 -12.50 -3.82 -9.70
CA LEU A 79 -11.32 -3.94 -8.84
C LEU A 79 -11.71 -4.05 -7.37
N VAL A 80 -12.64 -3.23 -6.89
CA VAL A 80 -13.13 -3.25 -5.50
C VAL A 80 -13.84 -4.55 -5.18
N ILE A 81 -14.70 -5.04 -6.08
CA ILE A 81 -15.43 -6.31 -5.90
C ILE A 81 -14.45 -7.47 -5.71
N GLY A 82 -13.31 -7.47 -6.40
CA GLY A 82 -12.26 -8.48 -6.22
C GLY A 82 -11.39 -8.22 -5.00
N SER A 83 -10.93 -6.98 -4.81
CA SER A 83 -9.92 -6.67 -3.80
C SER A 83 -10.45 -6.63 -2.37
N VAL A 84 -11.65 -6.14 -2.11
CA VAL A 84 -12.17 -6.00 -0.75
C VAL A 84 -12.37 -7.35 -0.04
N PRO A 85 -13.06 -8.35 -0.64
CA PRO A 85 -13.17 -9.67 -0.02
C PRO A 85 -11.82 -10.36 0.15
N ALA A 86 -10.94 -10.25 -0.86
CA ALA A 86 -9.62 -10.84 -0.82
C ALA A 86 -8.72 -10.19 0.24
N ALA A 87 -8.78 -8.87 0.40
CA ALA A 87 -8.04 -8.15 1.44
C ALA A 87 -8.54 -8.52 2.84
N PHE A 88 -9.84 -8.69 3.00
CA PHE A 88 -10.41 -9.14 4.27
C PHE A 88 -9.90 -10.55 4.63
N LEU A 89 -9.93 -11.48 3.69
CA LEU A 89 -9.40 -12.84 3.89
C LEU A 89 -7.90 -12.82 4.19
N GLY A 90 -7.12 -12.04 3.42
CA GLY A 90 -5.68 -11.90 3.65
C GLY A 90 -5.35 -11.26 5.00
N GLY A 91 -6.13 -10.28 5.43
CA GLY A 91 -5.96 -9.61 6.72
C GLY A 91 -6.31 -10.48 7.93
N TYR A 92 -7.24 -11.43 7.74
CA TYR A 92 -7.63 -12.38 8.79
C TYR A 92 -6.55 -13.42 9.09
N ILE A 93 -5.64 -13.66 8.14
CA ILE A 93 -4.54 -14.60 8.32
C ILE A 93 -3.44 -13.94 9.16
N GLU A 94 -3.28 -14.43 10.39
CA GLU A 94 -2.17 -14.03 11.26
C GLU A 94 -0.89 -14.76 10.84
N LEU A 95 0.05 -14.02 10.27
CA LEU A 95 1.37 -14.54 9.91
C LEU A 95 2.33 -14.40 11.10
N SER A 96 3.12 -15.44 11.36
CA SER A 96 4.23 -15.33 12.31
C SER A 96 5.26 -14.30 11.84
N SER A 97 5.98 -13.67 12.76
CA SER A 97 6.99 -12.65 12.44
C SER A 97 8.06 -13.15 11.48
N GLU A 98 8.38 -14.45 11.54
CA GLU A 98 9.37 -15.12 10.68
C GLU A 98 8.94 -15.17 9.21
N VAL A 99 7.63 -15.29 8.95
CA VAL A 99 7.05 -15.33 7.60
C VAL A 99 6.67 -13.93 7.12
N TYR A 100 6.16 -13.10 8.02
CA TYR A 100 5.67 -11.75 7.69
C TYR A 100 6.81 -10.84 7.17
N ARG A 101 7.93 -10.77 7.88
CA ARG A 101 9.04 -9.87 7.53
C ARG A 101 9.62 -10.14 6.15
N PRO A 102 10.00 -11.40 5.78
CA PRO A 102 10.48 -11.67 4.43
C PRO A 102 9.40 -11.47 3.36
N LEU A 103 8.13 -11.80 3.63
CA LEU A 103 7.03 -11.55 2.70
C LEU A 103 6.90 -10.06 2.38
N VAL A 104 6.87 -9.20 3.39
CA VAL A 104 6.83 -7.74 3.22
C VAL A 104 8.08 -7.27 2.47
N GLY A 105 9.27 -7.79 2.81
CA GLY A 105 10.52 -7.45 2.12
C GLY A 105 10.45 -7.74 0.62
N VAL A 106 9.98 -8.92 0.23
CA VAL A 106 9.82 -9.30 -1.19
C VAL A 106 8.82 -8.40 -1.91
N VAL A 107 7.66 -8.13 -1.30
CA VAL A 107 6.65 -7.24 -1.89
C VAL A 107 7.19 -5.82 -2.07
N LEU A 108 7.90 -5.29 -1.08
CA LEU A 108 8.51 -3.95 -1.15
C LEU A 108 9.63 -3.88 -2.18
N LEU A 109 10.47 -4.91 -2.28
CA LEU A 109 11.52 -5.01 -3.32
C LEU A 109 10.89 -5.03 -4.71
N PHE A 110 9.84 -5.82 -4.91
CA PHE A 110 9.15 -5.90 -6.19
C PHE A 110 8.52 -4.55 -6.57
N ALA A 111 7.86 -3.88 -5.62
CA ALA A 111 7.28 -2.57 -5.83
C ALA A 111 8.35 -1.52 -6.14
N GLY A 112 9.47 -1.51 -5.42
CA GLY A 112 10.60 -0.61 -5.65
C GLY A 112 11.24 -0.84 -7.02
N PHE A 113 11.40 -2.09 -7.41
CA PHE A 113 11.96 -2.47 -8.71
C PHE A 113 11.05 -2.01 -9.85
N GLN A 114 9.73 -2.24 -9.73
CA GLN A 114 8.76 -1.77 -10.71
C GLN A 114 8.74 -0.25 -10.83
N PHE A 115 8.90 0.46 -9.72
CA PHE A 115 8.98 1.92 -9.71
C PHE A 115 10.22 2.42 -10.47
N LEU A 116 11.40 1.81 -10.24
CA LEU A 116 12.62 2.14 -10.95
C LEU A 116 12.50 1.91 -12.46
N PHE A 117 11.91 0.77 -12.88
CA PHE A 117 11.71 0.50 -14.31
C PHE A 117 10.75 1.48 -14.96
N ASN A 118 9.67 1.87 -14.28
CA ASN A 118 8.74 2.87 -14.81
C ASN A 118 9.35 4.27 -14.98
N ILE A 119 10.37 4.61 -14.20
CA ILE A 119 11.10 5.88 -14.37
C ILE A 119 11.93 5.86 -15.67
N PHE A 120 12.47 4.69 -16.04
CA PHE A 120 13.28 4.54 -17.25
C PHE A 120 12.45 4.34 -18.53
N ASP A 121 11.24 3.80 -18.41
CA ASP A 121 10.33 3.62 -19.53
C ASP A 121 9.48 4.89 -19.70
N ASN A 122 10.07 5.89 -20.38
CA ASN A 122 9.47 7.18 -20.67
C ASN A 122 7.98 7.01 -21.01
N LEU A 123 7.12 7.49 -20.12
CA LEU A 123 5.69 7.71 -20.16
C LEU A 123 5.04 7.73 -21.55
N LYS A 124 5.06 6.64 -22.25
CA LYS A 124 4.10 6.40 -23.32
C LYS A 124 2.78 6.14 -22.62
N ILE A 125 1.94 7.16 -22.56
CA ILE A 125 0.54 7.01 -22.21
C ILE A 125 -0.04 5.95 -23.15
N LYS A 126 0.05 4.69 -22.74
CA LYS A 126 -0.62 3.60 -23.42
C LYS A 126 -2.11 3.89 -23.24
N SER A 127 -2.76 4.23 -24.35
CA SER A 127 -4.21 4.30 -24.46
C SER A 127 -4.82 3.16 -23.63
N ILE A 128 -5.65 3.51 -22.65
CA ILE A 128 -6.33 2.54 -21.79
C ILE A 128 -7.22 1.68 -22.70
N LYS A 129 -6.72 0.53 -23.12
CA LYS A 129 -7.56 -0.50 -23.74
C LYS A 129 -8.64 -0.84 -22.72
N LYS A 130 -9.90 -0.99 -23.20
CA LYS A 130 -11.03 -1.42 -22.37
C LYS A 130 -10.59 -2.62 -21.53
N CYS A 131 -10.40 -2.40 -20.24
CA CYS A 131 -10.03 -3.48 -19.33
C CYS A 131 -11.24 -4.42 -19.22
N ASN A 132 -11.03 -5.70 -19.51
CA ASN A 132 -12.09 -6.70 -19.34
C ASN A 132 -12.39 -6.79 -17.84
N SER A 133 -13.65 -6.66 -17.44
CA SER A 133 -14.08 -6.68 -16.04
C SER A 133 -13.62 -7.94 -15.30
N TYR A 134 -13.56 -9.09 -15.97
CA TYR A 134 -13.04 -10.34 -15.36
C TYR A 134 -11.56 -10.24 -15.00
N VAL A 135 -10.76 -9.65 -15.88
CA VAL A 135 -9.31 -9.44 -15.62
C VAL A 135 -9.14 -8.45 -14.48
N ALA A 136 -9.94 -7.39 -14.42
CA ALA A 136 -9.91 -6.42 -13.33
C ALA A 136 -10.25 -7.06 -11.98
N ILE A 137 -11.24 -7.97 -11.92
CA ILE A 137 -11.59 -8.71 -10.70
C ILE A 137 -10.44 -9.61 -10.27
N LEU A 138 -9.84 -10.38 -11.19
CA LEU A 138 -8.71 -11.28 -10.87
C LEU A 138 -7.51 -10.49 -10.35
N VAL A 139 -7.17 -9.39 -11.00
CA VAL A 139 -6.11 -8.48 -10.53
C VAL A 139 -6.47 -7.88 -9.16
N GLY A 140 -7.74 -7.50 -8.98
CA GLY A 140 -8.24 -7.03 -7.69
C GLY A 140 -8.07 -8.08 -6.58
N ILE A 141 -8.40 -9.34 -6.83
CA ILE A 141 -8.23 -10.45 -5.88
C ILE A 141 -6.77 -10.61 -5.48
N THR A 142 -5.85 -10.66 -6.45
CA THR A 142 -4.41 -10.84 -6.16
C THR A 142 -3.83 -9.68 -5.37
N ILE A 143 -4.13 -8.45 -5.78
CA ILE A 143 -3.68 -7.24 -5.07
C ILE A 143 -4.30 -7.17 -3.67
N GLY A 144 -5.61 -7.43 -3.57
CA GLY A 144 -6.31 -7.40 -2.29
C GLY A 144 -5.76 -8.41 -1.30
N LEU A 145 -5.50 -9.64 -1.74
CA LEU A 145 -4.95 -10.70 -0.89
C LEU A 145 -3.55 -10.34 -0.38
N LEU A 146 -2.66 -9.89 -1.27
CA LEU A 146 -1.32 -9.43 -0.89
C LEU A 146 -1.38 -8.23 0.05
N SER A 147 -2.24 -7.27 -0.24
CA SER A 147 -2.45 -6.08 0.60
C SER A 147 -2.97 -6.43 1.99
N GLY A 148 -3.92 -7.38 2.08
CA GLY A 148 -4.43 -7.87 3.35
C GLY A 148 -3.36 -8.61 4.17
N LEU A 149 -2.60 -9.51 3.54
CA LEU A 149 -1.53 -10.25 4.19
C LEU A 149 -0.41 -9.34 4.73
N THR A 150 -0.03 -8.33 3.96
CA THR A 150 1.05 -7.40 4.33
C THR A 150 0.59 -6.23 5.20
N GLY A 151 -0.70 -5.91 5.20
CA GLY A 151 -1.24 -4.73 5.88
C GLY A 151 -0.96 -3.42 5.15
N THR A 152 -0.53 -3.46 3.87
CA THR A 152 -0.21 -2.25 3.11
C THR A 152 -1.45 -1.43 2.70
N GLY A 153 -2.65 -2.02 2.77
CA GLY A 153 -3.89 -1.31 2.43
C GLY A 153 -3.99 -0.88 0.96
N GLY A 154 -3.20 -1.48 0.07
CA GLY A 154 -3.22 -1.18 -1.37
C GLY A 154 -2.44 0.07 -1.79
N GLY A 155 -1.60 0.58 -0.89
CA GLY A 155 -0.74 1.75 -1.15
C GLY A 155 0.70 1.36 -1.44
#